data_e15b208af3d54b998b8a54641d7800bc
#
_entry.id   e15b208af3d54b998b8a54641d7800bc
#
_cell.length_a   1.000
_cell.length_b   1.000
_cell.length_c   1.000
_cell.angle_alpha   90.00
_cell.angle_beta   90.00
_cell.angle_gamma   90.00
#
_symmetry.space_group_name_H-M   'P 1'
#
loop_
_entity.id
_entity.type
_entity.pdbx_description
1 polymer ?
#
loop_
_entity_poly.entity_id
_entity_poly.type
_entity_poly.pdbx_seq_one_letter_code
_entity_poly.pdbx_strand_id
1 'polypeptide(L)'
;MPEDHVFTLNGDERWLIRFTDLKGQAYGYTYSQKSKRPRILIHSELKGRHRLTIIVHELLHALFPTASEEHVEQAGKDIAKVLYALNFREVTDGP
;
A
#
# COMPACT_ATOMS: atom_id res chain seq x y z
N MET A 1 -0.91 -17.37 -6.16
CA MET A 1 0.41 -17.16 -5.54
C MET A 1 0.53 -15.71 -5.08
N PRO A 2 1.08 -15.46 -3.90
CA PRO A 2 1.37 -14.10 -3.49
C PRO A 2 2.42 -13.47 -4.39
N GLU A 3 2.30 -12.18 -4.58
CA GLU A 3 3.29 -11.39 -5.32
C GLU A 3 4.03 -10.51 -4.32
N ASP A 4 5.34 -10.69 -4.23
CA ASP A 4 6.17 -10.02 -3.24
C ASP A 4 7.11 -9.01 -3.87
N HIS A 5 7.20 -7.84 -3.24
CA HIS A 5 8.14 -6.79 -3.60
C HIS A 5 8.85 -6.33 -2.34
N VAL A 6 10.15 -6.06 -2.43
CA VAL A 6 10.92 -5.57 -1.30
C VAL A 6 11.47 -4.20 -1.63
N PHE A 7 11.28 -3.26 -0.72
CA PHE A 7 11.75 -1.89 -0.87
C PHE A 7 12.47 -1.43 0.39
N THR A 8 13.43 -0.52 0.22
CA THR A 8 14.02 0.19 1.34
C THR A 8 13.24 1.48 1.53
N LEU A 9 12.64 1.63 2.72
CA LEU A 9 11.83 2.80 3.08
C LEU A 9 12.42 3.46 4.32
N ASN A 10 12.05 4.71 4.58
CA ASN A 10 12.53 5.47 5.73
C ASN A 10 14.07 5.50 5.81
N GLY A 11 14.71 5.53 4.65
CA GLY A 11 16.17 5.59 4.53
C GLY A 11 16.84 4.23 4.52
N ASP A 12 16.58 3.38 5.50
CA ASP A 12 17.31 2.13 5.67
C ASP A 12 16.46 0.93 6.10
N GLU A 13 15.16 1.08 6.16
CA GLU A 13 14.29 0.00 6.60
C GLU A 13 13.87 -0.87 5.42
N ARG A 14 14.03 -2.17 5.56
CA ARG A 14 13.64 -3.12 4.53
C ARG A 14 12.19 -3.54 4.74
N TRP A 15 11.33 -3.19 3.79
CA TRP A 15 9.89 -3.47 3.84
C TRP A 15 9.50 -4.46 2.75
N LEU A 16 8.65 -5.40 3.12
CA LEU A 16 8.01 -6.31 2.18
C LEU A 16 6.62 -5.78 1.85
N ILE A 17 6.29 -5.67 0.57
CA ILE A 17 4.92 -5.40 0.12
C ILE A 17 4.44 -6.64 -0.60
N ARG A 18 3.39 -7.25 -0.06
CA ARG A 18 2.84 -8.51 -0.58
C ARG A 18 1.42 -8.32 -1.04
N PHE A 19 1.16 -8.72 -2.27
CA PHE A 19 -0.20 -8.80 -2.80
C PHE A 19 -0.68 -10.23 -2.65
N THR A 20 -1.71 -10.42 -1.85
CA THR A 20 -2.20 -11.75 -1.50
C THR A 20 -3.69 -11.70 -1.22
N ASP A 21 -4.33 -12.85 -1.24
CA ASP A 21 -5.73 -12.96 -0.89
C ASP A 21 -5.88 -12.71 0.61
N LEU A 22 -6.59 -11.63 0.95
CA LEU A 22 -6.86 -11.29 2.35
C LEU A 22 -8.29 -11.71 2.68
N LYS A 23 -8.43 -12.52 3.71
CA LYS A 23 -9.74 -12.97 4.17
C LYS A 23 -10.36 -11.90 5.05
N GLY A 24 -11.70 -11.86 5.05
CA GLY A 24 -12.44 -10.89 5.82
C GLY A 24 -12.71 -9.62 5.02
N GLN A 25 -12.83 -8.48 5.72
CA GLN A 25 -13.21 -7.22 5.08
C GLN A 25 -12.06 -6.26 4.84
N ALA A 26 -10.85 -6.65 5.19
CA ALA A 26 -9.69 -5.78 5.04
C ALA A 26 -9.18 -5.80 3.60
N TYR A 27 -8.81 -4.63 3.11
CA TYR A 27 -8.16 -4.49 1.81
C TYR A 27 -6.65 -4.37 1.93
N GLY A 28 -6.14 -4.00 3.10
CA GLY A 28 -4.72 -3.90 3.35
C GLY A 28 -4.40 -3.83 4.84
N TYR A 29 -3.15 -4.14 5.16
CA TYR A 29 -2.60 -4.05 6.52
C TYR A 29 -1.18 -3.54 6.45
N THR A 30 -0.80 -2.73 7.45
CA THR A 30 0.59 -2.31 7.64
C THR A 30 1.06 -2.84 9.00
N TYR A 31 2.12 -3.64 8.98
CA TYR A 31 2.79 -4.11 10.19
C TYR A 31 4.04 -3.25 10.39
N SER A 32 4.05 -2.51 11.48
CA SER A 32 5.02 -1.43 11.70
C SER A 32 6.45 -1.90 11.94
N GLN A 33 7.34 -0.92 12.01
CA GLN A 33 8.76 -1.08 12.29
C GLN A 33 9.09 -1.85 13.55
N LYS A 34 8.18 -1.86 14.54
CA LYS A 34 8.37 -2.61 15.78
C LYS A 34 8.20 -4.10 15.59
N SER A 35 7.68 -4.51 14.44
CA SER A 35 7.62 -5.89 14.05
C SER A 35 9.01 -6.36 13.59
N LYS A 36 9.31 -7.66 13.80
CA LYS A 36 10.55 -8.24 13.29
C LYS A 36 10.65 -8.17 11.76
N ARG A 37 9.51 -8.05 11.08
CA ARG A 37 9.44 -8.02 9.62
C ARG A 37 8.45 -6.96 9.19
N PRO A 38 8.89 -5.70 9.05
CA PRO A 38 8.01 -4.66 8.55
C PRO A 38 7.44 -5.06 7.20
N ARG A 39 6.12 -5.00 7.08
CA ARG A 39 5.47 -5.43 5.86
C ARG A 39 4.13 -4.77 5.66
N ILE A 40 3.75 -4.70 4.40
CA ILE A 40 2.44 -4.23 3.96
C ILE A 40 1.79 -5.37 3.20
N LEU A 41 0.55 -5.69 3.53
CA LEU A 41 -0.26 -6.67 2.81
C LEU A 41 -1.36 -5.93 2.07
N ILE A 42 -1.52 -6.23 0.78
CA ILE A 42 -2.56 -5.62 -0.07
C ILE A 42 -3.38 -6.75 -0.68
N HIS A 43 -4.70 -6.60 -0.68
CA HIS A 43 -5.57 -7.61 -1.28
C HIS A 43 -5.32 -7.70 -2.79
N SER A 44 -5.01 -8.91 -3.24
CA SER A 44 -4.60 -9.17 -4.62
C SER A 44 -5.69 -8.89 -5.66
N GLU A 45 -6.97 -8.90 -5.26
CA GLU A 45 -8.08 -8.67 -6.18
C GLU A 45 -8.39 -7.21 -6.43
N LEU A 46 -7.77 -6.29 -5.70
CA LEU A 46 -7.97 -4.86 -5.95
C LEU A 46 -7.41 -4.46 -7.30
N LYS A 47 -8.12 -3.56 -7.98
CA LYS A 47 -7.75 -3.10 -9.33
C LYS A 47 -7.95 -1.60 -9.47
N GLY A 48 -7.24 -1.01 -10.42
CA GLY A 48 -7.42 0.37 -10.82
C GLY A 48 -7.18 1.35 -9.69
N ARG A 49 -8.04 2.36 -9.62
CA ARG A 49 -7.90 3.42 -8.64
C ARG A 49 -8.02 2.91 -7.20
N HIS A 50 -8.90 1.93 -6.95
CA HIS A 50 -9.05 1.37 -5.62
C HIS A 50 -7.74 0.72 -5.14
N ARG A 51 -7.08 -0.06 -6.01
CA ARG A 51 -5.79 -0.66 -5.70
C ARG A 51 -4.75 0.41 -5.38
N LEU A 52 -4.68 1.46 -6.19
CA LEU A 52 -3.75 2.58 -5.95
C LEU A 52 -4.04 3.25 -4.61
N THR A 53 -5.32 3.52 -4.31
CA THR A 53 -5.72 4.16 -3.06
C THR A 53 -5.26 3.35 -1.85
N ILE A 54 -5.46 2.04 -1.88
CA ILE A 54 -5.08 1.19 -0.75
C ILE A 54 -3.55 1.08 -0.61
N ILE A 55 -2.83 0.98 -1.72
CA ILE A 55 -1.36 0.98 -1.68
C ILE A 55 -0.85 2.27 -1.01
N VAL A 56 -1.35 3.42 -1.44
CA VAL A 56 -0.93 4.71 -0.88
C VAL A 56 -1.30 4.79 0.60
N HIS A 57 -2.51 4.36 0.97
CA HIS A 57 -2.98 4.36 2.35
C HIS A 57 -2.02 3.59 3.26
N GLU A 58 -1.68 2.35 2.89
CA GLU A 58 -0.79 1.53 3.71
C GLU A 58 0.65 2.07 3.72
N LEU A 59 1.12 2.61 2.60
CA LEU A 59 2.43 3.27 2.56
C LEU A 59 2.49 4.47 3.51
N LEU A 60 1.42 5.26 3.60
CA LEU A 60 1.38 6.39 4.51
C LEU A 60 1.47 5.94 5.97
N HIS A 61 0.83 4.81 6.32
CA HIS A 61 1.00 4.24 7.67
C HIS A 61 2.45 3.83 7.92
N ALA A 62 3.13 3.28 6.93
CA ALA A 62 4.52 2.87 7.05
C ALA A 62 5.47 4.06 7.18
N LEU A 63 5.23 5.13 6.42
CA LEU A 63 6.11 6.29 6.36
C LEU A 63 5.82 7.31 7.47
N PHE A 64 4.57 7.38 7.93
CA PHE A 64 4.12 8.33 8.94
C PHE A 64 3.35 7.61 10.04
N PRO A 65 4.05 6.79 10.85
CA PRO A 65 3.37 5.89 11.81
C PRO A 65 2.61 6.61 12.92
N THR A 66 2.89 7.89 13.13
CA THR A 66 2.19 8.69 14.15
C THR A 66 0.99 9.47 13.60
N ALA A 67 0.76 9.44 12.29
CA ALA A 67 -0.38 10.11 11.69
C ALA A 67 -1.68 9.38 12.07
N SER A 68 -2.75 10.15 12.26
CA SER A 68 -4.06 9.56 12.58
C SER A 68 -4.61 8.77 11.39
N GLU A 69 -5.47 7.81 11.70
CA GLU A 69 -6.17 7.04 10.66
C GLU A 69 -6.97 7.95 9.72
N GLU A 70 -7.63 8.96 10.28
CA GLU A 70 -8.40 9.91 9.48
C GLU A 70 -7.53 10.69 8.51
N HIS A 71 -6.36 11.12 8.99
CA HIS A 71 -5.42 11.86 8.14
C HIS A 71 -4.87 10.98 7.03
N VAL A 72 -4.48 9.75 7.36
CA VAL A 72 -3.97 8.79 6.37
C VAL A 72 -5.04 8.48 5.33
N GLU A 73 -6.26 8.26 5.75
CA GLU A 73 -7.36 7.96 4.83
C GLU A 73 -7.59 9.11 3.85
N GLN A 74 -7.66 10.33 4.34
CA GLN A 74 -7.89 11.48 3.47
C GLN A 74 -6.69 11.73 2.54
N ALA A 75 -5.47 11.68 3.07
CA ALA A 75 -4.27 11.87 2.27
C ALA A 75 -4.14 10.79 1.19
N GLY A 76 -4.43 9.54 1.52
CA GLY A 76 -4.39 8.44 0.57
C GLY A 76 -5.36 8.65 -0.59
N LYS A 77 -6.58 9.06 -0.28
CA LYS A 77 -7.58 9.37 -1.31
C LYS A 77 -7.13 10.52 -2.19
N ASP A 78 -6.60 11.58 -1.61
CA ASP A 78 -6.17 12.75 -2.36
C ASP A 78 -4.99 12.46 -3.28
N ILE A 79 -3.98 11.75 -2.77
CA ILE A 79 -2.81 11.38 -3.55
C ILE A 79 -3.22 10.46 -4.71
N ALA A 80 -4.02 9.44 -4.44
CA ALA A 80 -4.47 8.52 -5.47
C ALA A 80 -5.33 9.23 -6.52
N LYS A 81 -6.18 10.15 -6.10
CA LYS A 81 -6.99 10.96 -7.00
C LYS A 81 -6.14 11.74 -7.99
N VAL A 82 -5.10 12.41 -7.50
CA VAL A 82 -4.23 13.21 -8.35
C VAL A 82 -3.44 12.32 -9.31
N LEU A 83 -2.83 11.26 -8.80
CA LEU A 83 -2.03 10.37 -9.63
C LEU A 83 -2.89 9.69 -10.71
N TYR A 84 -4.08 9.24 -10.32
CA TYR A 84 -4.98 8.59 -11.28
C TYR A 84 -5.46 9.57 -12.35
N ALA A 85 -5.78 10.81 -11.95
CA ALA A 85 -6.21 11.85 -12.89
C ALA A 85 -5.09 12.23 -13.88
N LEU A 86 -3.83 12.18 -13.42
CA LEU A 86 -2.66 12.42 -14.26
C LEU A 86 -2.26 11.19 -15.08
N ASN A 87 -3.03 10.15 -15.01
CA ASN A 87 -2.85 8.91 -15.78
C ASN A 87 -1.64 8.06 -15.38
N PHE A 88 -1.24 8.15 -14.11
CA PHE A 88 -0.27 7.19 -13.58
C PHE A 88 -0.97 5.87 -13.33
N ARG A 89 -0.52 4.84 -13.97
CA ARG A 89 -1.12 3.52 -13.92
C ARG A 89 -0.07 2.47 -13.62
N GLU A 90 -0.49 1.43 -12.92
CA GLU A 90 0.37 0.28 -12.72
C GLU A 90 0.61 -0.38 -14.09
N VAL A 91 1.87 -0.66 -14.39
CA VAL A 91 2.22 -1.38 -15.61
C VAL A 91 1.93 -2.86 -15.37
N THR A 92 1.12 -3.45 -16.24
CA THR A 92 0.85 -4.87 -16.18
C THR A 92 1.56 -5.58 -17.33
N ASP A 93 2.10 -6.77 -17.04
CA ASP A 93 2.71 -7.61 -18.05
C ASP A 93 1.62 -8.22 -18.93
N GLY A 94 1.96 -8.34 -20.19
CA GLY A 94 1.12 -9.05 -21.13
C GLY A 94 0.26 -8.16 -21.97
N PRO A 95 -0.39 -8.77 -22.92
CA PRO A 95 -1.17 -8.06 -23.93
C PRO A 95 -2.37 -7.38 -23.33
#